data_8bca8fe7b9df521b3757e220345dc86f
#
_entry.id   8bca8fe7b9df521b3757e220345dc86f
#
_cell.length_a   1.000
_cell.length_b   1.000
_cell.length_c   1.000
_cell.angle_alpha   90.00
_cell.angle_beta   90.00
_cell.angle_gamma   90.00
#
_symmetry.space_group_name_H-M   'P 1'
#
loop_
_entity.id
_entity.type
_entity.pdbx_description
1 polymer ?
#
loop_
_entity_poly.entity_id
_entity_poly.type
_entity_poly.pdbx_seq_one_letter_code
_entity_poly.pdbx_strand_id
1 'polypeptide(L)'
;MTKPEMIENDFCITFSTVNGSGSATANITLMRSLFRMGIPVSGKNIFPSNIQGQPTWFTLRLSKEGYLGRVKDDDIVVAMNPVTLVKDINALVPGGVMLIPDDLTCPELRDDIVIYKMPVRKILKEANVTPAFRDYLANMVYVGVLASLLKIEIDQIKGALE
;
A
#
# COMPACT_ATOMS: atom_id res chain seq x y z
N MET A 1 -9.86 -2.27 -28.63
CA MET A 1 -9.31 -2.15 -27.27
C MET A 1 -10.25 -1.23 -26.51
N THR A 2 -11.11 -1.77 -25.66
CA THR A 2 -11.94 -0.99 -24.74
C THR A 2 -11.03 -0.30 -23.74
N LYS A 3 -11.13 1.02 -23.59
CA LYS A 3 -10.46 1.74 -22.50
C LYS A 3 -10.86 1.06 -21.19
N PRO A 4 -9.91 0.79 -20.28
CA PRO A 4 -10.28 0.30 -18.95
C PRO A 4 -11.25 1.29 -18.31
N GLU A 5 -12.35 0.77 -17.81
CA GLU A 5 -13.36 1.55 -17.11
C GLU A 5 -12.68 2.17 -15.86
N MET A 6 -12.78 3.48 -15.73
CA MET A 6 -12.13 4.19 -14.62
C MET A 6 -12.94 3.90 -13.34
N ILE A 7 -12.35 3.15 -12.42
CA ILE A 7 -12.93 2.91 -11.09
C ILE A 7 -12.76 4.19 -10.27
N GLU A 8 -13.85 4.84 -9.94
CA GLU A 8 -13.86 6.10 -9.22
C GLU A 8 -14.14 5.86 -7.73
N ASN A 9 -13.09 5.98 -6.90
CA ASN A 9 -13.18 5.93 -5.43
C ASN A 9 -14.03 4.78 -4.86
N ASP A 10 -13.94 3.60 -5.46
CA ASP A 10 -14.62 2.40 -4.96
C ASP A 10 -13.71 1.17 -5.07
N PHE A 11 -12.70 1.09 -4.18
CA PHE A 11 -11.70 0.02 -4.21
C PHE A 11 -11.06 -0.18 -2.83
N CYS A 12 -10.33 -1.28 -2.68
CA CYS A 12 -9.55 -1.63 -1.51
C CYS A 12 -8.05 -1.64 -1.79
N ILE A 13 -7.28 -1.10 -0.84
CA ILE A 13 -5.82 -1.19 -0.83
C ILE A 13 -5.40 -1.97 0.41
N THR A 14 -4.63 -3.03 0.25
CA THR A 14 -4.04 -3.76 1.37
C THR A 14 -2.52 -3.58 1.39
N PHE A 15 -2.00 -3.23 2.56
CA PHE A 15 -0.57 -3.10 2.85
C PHE A 15 -0.12 -4.30 3.66
N SER A 16 0.71 -5.14 3.08
CA SER A 16 1.34 -6.28 3.75
C SER A 16 2.75 -5.89 4.17
N THR A 17 2.97 -5.76 5.46
CA THR A 17 4.20 -5.25 6.05
C THR A 17 4.66 -6.12 7.22
N VAL A 18 5.68 -5.67 7.91
CA VAL A 18 6.22 -6.32 9.10
C VAL A 18 5.87 -5.48 10.34
N ASN A 19 5.37 -6.14 11.37
CA ASN A 19 5.06 -5.46 12.63
C ASN A 19 6.34 -4.85 13.25
N GLY A 20 6.24 -3.57 13.63
CA GLY A 20 7.38 -2.80 14.13
C GLY A 20 8.22 -2.08 13.07
N SER A 21 7.89 -2.20 11.77
CA SER A 21 8.61 -1.50 10.68
C SER A 21 8.27 0.00 10.54
N GLY A 22 7.35 0.52 11.36
CA GLY A 22 6.87 1.90 11.22
C GLY A 22 5.80 2.09 10.13
N SER A 23 5.29 1.01 9.53
CA SER A 23 4.26 1.05 8.49
C SER A 23 2.95 1.68 8.94
N ALA A 24 2.63 1.62 10.23
CA ALA A 24 1.42 2.24 10.77
C ALA A 24 1.36 3.75 10.49
N THR A 25 2.47 4.46 10.64
CA THR A 25 2.55 5.90 10.33
C THR A 25 2.30 6.16 8.86
N ALA A 26 2.96 5.41 7.97
CA ALA A 26 2.79 5.54 6.51
C ALA A 26 1.33 5.30 6.09
N ASN A 27 0.73 4.24 6.60
CA ASN A 27 -0.67 3.87 6.30
C ASN A 27 -1.66 4.92 6.79
N ILE A 28 -1.47 5.45 8.02
CA ILE A 28 -2.32 6.50 8.57
C ILE A 28 -2.14 7.82 7.80
N THR A 29 -0.91 8.14 7.41
CA THR A 29 -0.63 9.32 6.58
C THR A 29 -1.42 9.26 5.28
N LEU A 30 -1.38 8.13 4.58
CA LEU A 30 -2.13 7.95 3.34
C LEU A 30 -3.65 8.07 3.57
N MET A 31 -4.17 7.40 4.61
CA MET A 31 -5.59 7.47 4.97
C MET A 31 -6.03 8.91 5.25
N ARG A 32 -5.24 9.65 6.05
CA ARG A 32 -5.53 11.07 6.36
C ARG A 32 -5.48 11.95 5.12
N SER A 33 -4.53 11.71 4.22
CA SER A 33 -4.40 12.46 2.96
C SER A 33 -5.65 12.29 2.09
N LEU A 34 -6.14 11.07 1.94
CA LEU A 34 -7.37 10.78 1.21
C LEU A 34 -8.59 11.43 1.87
N PHE A 35 -8.68 11.36 3.20
CA PHE A 35 -9.76 11.99 3.95
C PHE A 35 -9.75 13.52 3.79
N ARG A 36 -8.58 14.15 3.82
CA ARG A 36 -8.42 15.62 3.60
C ARG A 36 -8.85 16.04 2.19
N MET A 37 -8.75 15.14 1.20
CA MET A 37 -9.28 15.37 -0.15
C MET A 37 -10.79 15.19 -0.25
N GLY A 38 -11.48 14.90 0.86
CA GLY A 38 -12.92 14.65 0.88
C GLY A 38 -13.35 13.28 0.40
N ILE A 39 -12.41 12.34 0.26
CA ILE A 39 -12.71 10.96 -0.16
C ILE A 39 -13.11 10.15 1.07
N PRO A 40 -14.30 9.54 1.10
CA PRO A 40 -14.67 8.66 2.20
C PRO A 40 -13.75 7.44 2.22
N VAL A 41 -13.04 7.28 3.33
CA VAL A 41 -12.05 6.22 3.52
C VAL A 41 -12.14 5.64 4.92
N SER A 42 -11.99 4.34 5.04
CA SER A 42 -11.84 3.65 6.32
C SER A 42 -10.58 2.78 6.32
N GLY A 43 -9.96 2.65 7.47
CA GLY A 43 -8.76 1.84 7.66
C GLY A 43 -8.97 0.77 8.73
N LYS A 44 -8.44 -0.43 8.47
CA LYS A 44 -8.49 -1.55 9.41
C LYS A 44 -7.15 -2.26 9.50
N ASN A 45 -6.63 -2.36 10.71
CA ASN A 45 -5.48 -3.22 11.02
C ASN A 45 -5.91 -4.68 11.16
N ILE A 46 -5.09 -5.58 10.63
CA ILE A 46 -5.24 -7.02 10.78
C ILE A 46 -3.92 -7.56 11.34
N PHE A 47 -3.93 -7.85 12.63
CA PHE A 47 -2.77 -8.39 13.35
C PHE A 47 -3.02 -9.86 13.72
N PRO A 48 -2.34 -10.81 13.09
CA PRO A 48 -2.33 -12.18 13.57
C PRO A 48 -1.57 -12.33 14.90
N SER A 49 -0.61 -11.41 15.16
CA SER A 49 0.24 -11.41 16.34
C SER A 49 0.76 -10.01 16.65
N ASN A 50 0.94 -9.72 17.94
CA ASN A 50 1.58 -8.48 18.42
C ASN A 50 3.11 -8.56 18.46
N ILE A 51 3.70 -9.68 18.02
CA ILE A 51 5.14 -9.93 18.06
C ILE A 51 5.82 -9.10 16.96
N GLN A 52 6.86 -8.36 17.31
CA GLN A 52 7.71 -7.64 16.37
C GLN A 52 8.30 -8.61 15.34
N GLY A 53 8.37 -8.20 14.09
CA GLY A 53 8.87 -9.02 12.99
C GLY A 53 7.83 -9.95 12.36
N GLN A 54 6.64 -10.10 12.96
CA GLN A 54 5.57 -10.91 12.37
C GLN A 54 4.81 -10.13 11.29
N PRO A 55 4.20 -10.84 10.32
CA PRO A 55 3.37 -10.23 9.29
C PRO A 55 2.21 -9.45 9.88
N THR A 56 1.94 -8.29 9.30
CA THR A 56 0.76 -7.47 9.62
C THR A 56 0.18 -6.91 8.33
N TRP A 57 -1.13 -6.71 8.33
CA TRP A 57 -1.84 -6.10 7.20
C TRP A 57 -2.62 -4.88 7.67
N PHE A 58 -2.67 -3.90 6.81
CA PHE A 58 -3.56 -2.76 6.97
C PHE A 58 -4.36 -2.61 5.69
N THR A 59 -5.67 -2.51 5.79
CA THR A 59 -6.54 -2.36 4.62
C THR A 59 -7.19 -0.99 4.65
N LEU A 60 -7.13 -0.27 3.54
CA LEU A 60 -7.93 0.93 3.27
C LEU A 60 -9.08 0.58 2.35
N ARG A 61 -10.28 0.95 2.75
CA ARG A 61 -11.48 0.92 1.91
C ARG A 61 -11.82 2.34 1.49
N LEU A 62 -11.79 2.62 0.20
CA LEU A 62 -12.29 3.84 -0.38
C LEU A 62 -13.68 3.57 -0.95
N SER A 63 -14.64 4.46 -0.69
CA SER A 63 -15.99 4.30 -1.24
C SER A 63 -16.66 5.65 -1.39
N LYS A 64 -16.98 6.05 -2.61
CA LYS A 64 -17.71 7.29 -2.87
C LYS A 64 -19.09 7.33 -2.19
N GLU A 65 -19.69 6.18 -1.93
CA GLU A 65 -20.97 6.03 -1.23
C GLU A 65 -20.81 6.00 0.30
N GLY A 66 -19.58 6.07 0.82
CA GLY A 66 -19.28 6.05 2.25
C GLY A 66 -19.37 4.67 2.91
N TYR A 67 -19.31 3.57 2.16
CA TYR A 67 -19.24 2.23 2.73
C TYR A 67 -17.92 2.03 3.46
N LEU A 68 -17.98 1.57 4.72
CA LEU A 68 -16.83 1.34 5.58
C LEU A 68 -16.38 -0.11 5.64
N GLY A 69 -17.21 -1.02 5.15
CA GLY A 69 -16.95 -2.46 5.18
C GLY A 69 -15.87 -2.87 4.20
N ARG A 70 -14.95 -3.73 4.65
CA ARG A 70 -13.97 -4.37 3.76
C ARG A 70 -14.70 -5.28 2.78
N VAL A 71 -14.31 -5.24 1.50
CA VAL A 71 -14.66 -6.26 0.52
C VAL A 71 -13.69 -7.44 0.62
N LYS A 72 -14.06 -8.58 0.03
CA LYS A 72 -13.31 -9.83 0.19
C LYS A 72 -11.93 -9.76 -0.48
N ASP A 73 -11.89 -9.24 -1.70
CA ASP A 73 -10.70 -9.21 -2.53
C ASP A 73 -10.15 -7.79 -2.63
N ASP A 74 -8.85 -7.65 -2.88
CA ASP A 74 -8.14 -6.38 -2.89
C ASP A 74 -7.89 -5.93 -4.35
N ASP A 75 -8.08 -4.65 -4.64
CA ASP A 75 -7.78 -4.06 -5.96
C ASP A 75 -6.31 -3.68 -6.09
N ILE A 76 -5.72 -3.24 -4.99
CA ILE A 76 -4.31 -2.87 -4.90
C ILE A 76 -3.69 -3.53 -3.68
N VAL A 77 -2.53 -4.17 -3.86
CA VAL A 77 -1.74 -4.71 -2.75
C VAL A 77 -0.33 -4.12 -2.79
N VAL A 78 0.09 -3.57 -1.65
CA VAL A 78 1.48 -3.16 -1.40
C VAL A 78 2.13 -4.26 -0.56
N ALA A 79 2.96 -5.09 -1.17
CA ALA A 79 3.60 -6.21 -0.51
C ALA A 79 5.06 -5.90 -0.19
N MET A 80 5.31 -5.50 1.06
CA MET A 80 6.65 -5.22 1.58
C MET A 80 7.27 -6.43 2.29
N ASN A 81 6.48 -7.47 2.56
CA ASN A 81 6.92 -8.64 3.30
C ASN A 81 7.05 -9.86 2.37
N PRO A 82 8.27 -10.41 2.18
CA PRO A 82 8.48 -11.56 1.30
C PRO A 82 7.77 -12.83 1.77
N VAL A 83 7.53 -12.98 3.09
CA VAL A 83 6.93 -14.18 3.68
C VAL A 83 5.45 -14.35 3.28
N THR A 84 4.76 -13.23 3.05
CA THR A 84 3.33 -13.22 2.74
C THR A 84 3.01 -13.10 1.26
N LEU A 85 4.02 -12.96 0.41
CA LEU A 85 3.88 -12.56 -0.98
C LEU A 85 2.90 -13.43 -1.78
N VAL A 86 2.95 -14.76 -1.61
CA VAL A 86 2.03 -15.69 -2.29
C VAL A 86 0.57 -15.45 -1.84
N LYS A 87 0.36 -15.27 -0.53
CA LYS A 87 -0.95 -14.95 0.02
C LYS A 87 -1.47 -13.63 -0.52
N ASP A 88 -0.60 -12.64 -0.59
CA ASP A 88 -0.93 -11.28 -1.03
C ASP A 88 -1.28 -11.23 -2.53
N ILE A 89 -0.56 -12.01 -3.36
CA ILE A 89 -0.91 -12.19 -4.79
C ILE A 89 -2.30 -12.79 -4.95
N ASN A 90 -2.62 -13.83 -4.16
CA ASN A 90 -3.89 -14.53 -4.26
C ASN A 90 -5.08 -13.72 -3.74
N ALA A 91 -4.84 -12.64 -3.00
CA ALA A 91 -5.89 -11.73 -2.52
C ALA A 91 -6.32 -10.71 -3.57
N LEU A 92 -5.54 -10.52 -4.64
CA LEU A 92 -5.85 -9.55 -5.70
C LEU A 92 -6.98 -10.03 -6.60
N VAL A 93 -7.87 -9.11 -6.96
CA VAL A 93 -8.84 -9.31 -8.05
C VAL A 93 -8.13 -9.51 -9.40
N PRO A 94 -8.76 -10.16 -10.40
CA PRO A 94 -8.27 -10.12 -11.77
C PRO A 94 -8.16 -8.66 -12.27
N GLY A 95 -7.03 -8.32 -12.88
CA GLY A 95 -6.71 -6.94 -13.27
C GLY A 95 -6.19 -6.07 -12.13
N GLY A 96 -6.07 -6.60 -10.92
CA GLY A 96 -5.56 -5.88 -9.75
C GLY A 96 -4.09 -5.49 -9.87
N VAL A 97 -3.67 -4.58 -9.02
CA VAL A 97 -2.33 -3.99 -9.03
C VAL A 97 -1.53 -4.42 -7.80
N MET A 98 -0.31 -4.87 -8.02
CA MET A 98 0.64 -5.19 -6.96
C MET A 98 1.86 -4.27 -7.00
N LEU A 99 2.19 -3.67 -5.85
CA LEU A 99 3.40 -2.89 -5.64
C LEU A 99 4.36 -3.69 -4.78
N ILE A 100 5.57 -3.93 -5.27
CA ILE A 100 6.63 -4.66 -4.54
C ILE A 100 7.95 -3.89 -4.58
N PRO A 101 8.82 -3.98 -3.56
CA PRO A 101 10.19 -3.53 -3.67
C PRO A 101 10.93 -4.19 -4.84
N ASP A 102 11.86 -3.47 -5.44
CA ASP A 102 12.63 -3.91 -6.61
C ASP A 102 13.55 -5.11 -6.33
N ASP A 103 13.85 -5.37 -5.07
CA ASP A 103 14.66 -6.52 -4.61
C ASP A 103 13.83 -7.77 -4.27
N LEU A 104 12.50 -7.66 -4.25
CA LEU A 104 11.66 -8.83 -4.09
C LEU A 104 11.42 -9.53 -5.43
N THR A 105 11.56 -10.85 -5.40
CA THR A 105 11.19 -11.71 -6.53
C THR A 105 9.85 -12.36 -6.24
N CYS A 106 8.92 -12.20 -7.16
CA CYS A 106 7.62 -12.84 -7.07
C CYS A 106 7.77 -14.33 -7.41
N PRO A 107 7.47 -15.27 -6.50
CA PRO A 107 7.66 -16.69 -6.73
C PRO A 107 6.66 -17.28 -7.74
N GLU A 108 5.48 -16.70 -7.82
CA GLU A 108 4.42 -17.10 -8.75
C GLU A 108 3.92 -15.85 -9.48
N LEU A 109 3.99 -15.89 -10.79
CA LEU A 109 3.47 -14.81 -11.65
C LEU A 109 2.06 -15.19 -12.09
N ARG A 110 1.12 -14.33 -11.72
CA ARG A 110 -0.20 -14.28 -12.34
C ARG A 110 -0.11 -13.36 -13.56
N ASP A 111 -0.66 -13.80 -14.67
CA ASP A 111 -0.71 -13.05 -15.94
C ASP A 111 -1.90 -12.08 -16.02
N ASP A 112 -2.83 -12.21 -15.08
CA ASP A 112 -4.04 -11.40 -14.96
C ASP A 112 -3.92 -10.21 -13.97
N ILE A 113 -2.71 -9.91 -13.44
CA ILE A 113 -2.44 -8.78 -12.54
C ILE A 113 -1.32 -7.90 -13.08
N VAL A 114 -1.26 -6.65 -12.61
CA VAL A 114 -0.19 -5.71 -12.96
C VAL A 114 0.78 -5.57 -11.79
N ILE A 115 2.07 -5.84 -12.01
CA ILE A 115 3.10 -5.73 -10.98
C ILE A 115 3.99 -4.53 -11.26
N TYR A 116 4.06 -3.59 -10.30
CA TYR A 116 5.00 -2.48 -10.31
C TYR A 116 6.11 -2.71 -9.29
N LYS A 117 7.35 -2.64 -9.74
CA LYS A 117 8.53 -2.66 -8.87
C LYS A 117 8.88 -1.25 -8.41
N MET A 118 8.86 -1.03 -7.12
CA MET A 118 9.23 0.24 -6.49
C MET A 118 10.75 0.27 -6.29
N PRO A 119 11.47 1.32 -6.71
CA PRO A 119 12.92 1.43 -6.59
C PRO A 119 13.36 1.80 -5.16
N VAL A 120 12.94 1.00 -4.17
CA VAL A 120 13.12 1.29 -2.74
C VAL A 120 14.62 1.39 -2.40
N ARG A 121 15.42 0.43 -2.85
CA ARG A 121 16.87 0.41 -2.59
C ARG A 121 17.58 1.63 -3.14
N LYS A 122 17.23 2.03 -4.37
CA LYS A 122 17.83 3.18 -5.03
C LYS A 122 17.50 4.46 -4.25
N ILE A 123 16.24 4.67 -3.90
CA ILE A 123 15.79 5.85 -3.16
C ILE A 123 16.47 5.94 -1.79
N LEU A 124 16.51 4.84 -1.04
CA LEU A 124 17.14 4.83 0.28
C LEU A 124 18.66 5.09 0.22
N LYS A 125 19.32 4.61 -0.83
CA LYS A 125 20.75 4.86 -1.05
C LYS A 125 21.02 6.31 -1.42
N GLU A 126 20.25 6.88 -2.32
CA GLU A 126 20.39 8.28 -2.76
C GLU A 126 20.08 9.26 -1.63
N ALA A 127 19.11 8.95 -0.78
CA ALA A 127 18.77 9.74 0.41
C ALA A 127 19.76 9.59 1.56
N ASN A 128 20.78 8.73 1.43
CA ASN A 128 21.80 8.46 2.48
C ASN A 128 21.19 8.15 3.85
N VAL A 129 20.17 7.30 3.85
CA VAL A 129 19.37 6.98 5.04
C VAL A 129 20.15 6.14 6.02
N THR A 130 20.18 6.56 7.29
CA THR A 130 20.79 5.77 8.37
C THR A 130 20.04 4.45 8.58
N PRO A 131 20.72 3.37 9.02
CA PRO A 131 20.09 2.07 9.20
C PRO A 131 18.83 2.09 10.08
N ALA A 132 18.80 2.93 11.11
CA ALA A 132 17.69 3.05 12.05
C ALA A 132 16.37 3.53 11.42
N PHE A 133 16.44 4.26 10.32
CA PHE A 133 15.27 4.82 9.62
C PHE A 133 14.94 4.14 8.30
N ARG A 134 15.68 3.10 7.92
CA ARG A 134 15.49 2.43 6.62
C ARG A 134 14.08 1.89 6.42
N ASP A 135 13.58 1.13 7.39
CA ASP A 135 12.26 0.52 7.30
C ASP A 135 11.15 1.58 7.26
N TYR A 136 11.29 2.61 8.11
CA TYR A 136 10.36 3.73 8.12
C TYR A 136 10.30 4.44 6.77
N LEU A 137 11.45 4.79 6.20
CA LEU A 137 11.52 5.49 4.91
C LEU A 137 11.17 4.57 3.74
N ALA A 138 11.45 3.27 3.81
CA ALA A 138 10.97 2.29 2.83
C ALA A 138 9.43 2.29 2.76
N ASN A 139 8.77 2.41 3.90
CA ASN A 139 7.31 2.54 3.94
C ASN A 139 6.84 3.88 3.34
N MET A 140 7.57 4.97 3.50
CA MET A 140 7.24 6.25 2.87
C MET A 140 7.39 6.23 1.35
N VAL A 141 8.22 5.33 0.80
CA VAL A 141 8.33 5.16 -0.67
C VAL A 141 7.00 4.70 -1.27
N TYR A 142 6.32 3.72 -0.69
CA TYR A 142 5.02 3.31 -1.24
C TYR A 142 3.95 4.39 -1.08
N VAL A 143 4.02 5.23 -0.05
CA VAL A 143 3.12 6.40 0.07
C VAL A 143 3.30 7.32 -1.13
N GLY A 144 4.54 7.63 -1.49
CA GLY A 144 4.85 8.45 -2.68
C GLY A 144 4.39 7.81 -3.99
N VAL A 145 4.61 6.50 -4.15
CA VAL A 145 4.16 5.76 -5.34
C VAL A 145 2.63 5.77 -5.45
N LEU A 146 1.94 5.45 -4.36
CA LEU A 146 0.46 5.49 -4.34
C LEU A 146 -0.07 6.92 -4.55
N ALA A 147 0.59 7.92 -3.99
CA ALA A 147 0.22 9.32 -4.23
C ALA A 147 0.26 9.65 -5.73
N SER A 148 1.28 9.21 -6.43
CA SER A 148 1.39 9.40 -7.88
C SER A 148 0.32 8.62 -8.65
N LEU A 149 0.09 7.35 -8.30
CA LEU A 149 -0.89 6.48 -8.97
C LEU A 149 -2.33 6.97 -8.75
N LEU A 150 -2.65 7.39 -7.54
CA LEU A 150 -3.99 7.82 -7.14
C LEU A 150 -4.22 9.32 -7.29
N LYS A 151 -3.22 10.06 -7.80
CA LYS A 151 -3.25 11.52 -7.97
C LYS A 151 -3.53 12.26 -6.66
N ILE A 152 -2.95 11.80 -5.55
CA ILE A 152 -3.03 12.47 -4.27
C ILE A 152 -2.09 13.68 -4.30
N GLU A 153 -2.62 14.85 -3.95
CA GLU A 153 -1.84 16.07 -3.91
C GLU A 153 -0.77 16.00 -2.79
N ILE A 154 0.45 16.38 -3.12
CA ILE A 154 1.59 16.29 -2.18
C ILE A 154 1.36 17.11 -0.90
N ASP A 155 0.63 18.23 -1.00
CA ASP A 155 0.34 19.08 0.16
C ASP A 155 -0.66 18.40 1.13
N GLN A 156 -1.51 17.51 0.64
CA GLN A 156 -2.36 16.68 1.50
C GLN A 156 -1.54 15.67 2.30
N ILE A 157 -0.48 15.12 1.69
CA ILE A 157 0.44 14.22 2.39
C ILE A 157 1.23 14.97 3.45
N LYS A 158 1.77 16.16 3.11
CA LYS A 158 2.49 17.00 4.08
C LYS A 158 1.59 17.36 5.27
N GLY A 159 0.39 17.85 5.01
CA GLY A 159 -0.55 18.20 6.08
C GLY A 159 -1.11 16.99 6.86
N ALA A 160 -0.91 15.77 6.38
CA ALA A 160 -1.28 14.56 7.10
C ALA A 160 -0.14 14.06 8.05
N LEU A 161 1.08 14.58 7.85
CA LEU A 161 2.24 14.29 8.70
C LEU A 161 2.35 15.24 9.90
N GLU A 162 1.68 16.38 9.85
CA GLU A 162 1.53 17.34 10.97
C GLU A 162 0.47 16.86 11.98
#